data_3ee72426d0ffdd6ce7a81e6e28463075
#
_entry.id   3ee72426d0ffdd6ce7a81e6e28463075
#
_cell.length_a   1.000
_cell.length_b   1.000
_cell.length_c   1.000
_cell.angle_alpha   90.00
_cell.angle_beta   90.00
_cell.angle_gamma   90.00
#
_symmetry.space_group_name_H-M   'P 1'
#
loop_
_entity.id
_entity.type
_entity.pdbx_description
1 polymer ?
#
loop_
_entity_poly.entity_id
_entity_poly.type
_entity_poly.pdbx_seq_one_letter_code
_entity_poly.pdbx_strand_id
1 'polypeptide(L)' 'MHNAHFPLTGFVRLSSILAPAGPIPVSKSTWWQGVKEGRFPKPQKLGPRTTVWKAEDIRALFDGSANG' A
#
# COMPACT_ATOMS: atom_id res chain seq x y z
N MET A 1 8.36 2.46 -20.16
CA MET A 1 8.18 2.42 -19.65
C MET A 1 7.86 2.15 -18.77
N HIS A 2 7.75 2.08 -18.46
CA HIS A 2 7.42 1.89 -17.69
C HIS A 2 7.34 2.09 -16.73
N ASN A 3 7.26 2.38 -16.30
CA ASN A 3 7.15 2.63 -15.51
C ASN A 3 6.59 2.50 -14.46
N ALA A 4 6.18 2.42 -14.45
CA ALA A 4 5.20 2.33 -13.40
C ALA A 4 5.51 1.22 -12.45
N HIS A 5 6.63 1.21 -11.94
CA HIS A 5 7.04 0.20 -10.99
C HIS A 5 6.72 0.63 -9.58
N PHE A 6 6.16 -0.29 -8.82
CA PHE A 6 6.02 -0.06 -7.40
C PHE A 6 7.41 -0.16 -6.77
N PRO A 7 7.77 0.75 -5.87
CA PRO A 7 9.12 0.73 -5.28
C PRO A 7 9.43 -0.57 -4.55
N LEU A 8 10.69 -0.95 -4.55
CA LEU A 8 11.13 -2.13 -3.83
C LEU A 8 11.32 -1.85 -2.35
N THR A 9 11.72 -0.64 -2.02
CA THR A 9 11.97 -0.25 -0.63
C THR A 9 11.47 1.17 -0.42
N GLY A 10 11.54 1.61 0.82
CA GLY A 10 11.13 2.97 1.15
C GLY A 10 9.68 3.03 1.54
N PHE A 11 9.13 4.23 1.46
CA PHE A 11 7.76 4.48 1.89
C PHE A 11 6.92 4.96 0.73
N VAL A 12 5.64 4.63 0.78
CA VAL A 12 4.69 5.03 -0.24
C VAL A 12 3.46 5.61 0.42
N ARG A 13 2.80 6.49 -0.29
CA ARG A 13 1.55 7.07 0.17
C ARG A 13 0.38 6.28 -0.37
N LEU A 14 -0.78 6.48 0.25
CA LEU A 14 -1.98 5.75 -0.16
C LEU A 14 -2.31 5.98 -1.63
N SER A 15 -2.11 7.19 -2.13
CA SER A 15 -2.40 7.47 -3.53
C SER A 15 -1.55 6.64 -4.48
N SER A 16 -0.39 6.20 -4.03
CA SER A 16 0.48 5.34 -4.83
C SER A 16 0.16 3.86 -4.66
N ILE A 17 -0.65 3.54 -3.69
CA ILE A 17 -1.01 2.15 -3.40
C ILE A 17 -2.26 1.73 -4.15
N LEU A 18 -3.25 2.61 -4.17
CA LEU A 18 -4.55 2.28 -4.73
C LEU A 18 -4.65 2.58 -6.22
N ALA A 19 -5.39 1.75 -6.93
CA ALA A 19 -5.64 1.98 -8.33
C ALA A 19 -6.40 3.29 -8.54
N PRO A 20 -6.23 3.95 -9.70
CA PRO A 20 -5.48 3.45 -10.86
C PRO A 20 -3.98 3.68 -10.77
N ALA A 21 -3.53 4.56 -9.86
CA ALA A 21 -2.11 4.87 -9.80
C ALA A 21 -1.28 3.73 -9.20
N GLY A 22 -1.87 2.96 -8.30
CA GLY A 22 -1.17 1.86 -7.65
C GLY A 22 -1.76 0.50 -8.00
N PRO A 23 -1.15 -0.55 -7.48
CA PRO A 23 -1.52 -1.92 -7.85
C PRO A 23 -2.74 -2.49 -7.12
N ILE A 24 -3.20 -1.85 -6.06
CA ILE A 24 -4.26 -2.43 -5.25
C ILE A 24 -5.63 -1.87 -5.69
N PRO A 25 -6.48 -2.70 -6.27
CA PRO A 25 -7.75 -2.23 -6.85
C PRO A 25 -8.90 -2.17 -5.85
N VAL A 26 -8.72 -1.44 -4.78
CA VAL A 26 -9.81 -1.24 -3.81
C VAL A 26 -9.99 0.24 -3.57
N SER A 27 -11.16 0.61 -3.06
CA SER A 27 -11.44 2.00 -2.72
C SER A 27 -10.74 2.37 -1.41
N LYS A 28 -10.66 3.67 -1.14
CA LYS A 28 -10.12 4.14 0.13
C LYS A 28 -10.87 3.55 1.31
N SER A 29 -12.19 3.55 1.23
CA SER A 29 -13.00 3.03 2.33
C SER A 29 -12.66 1.58 2.61
N THR A 30 -12.56 0.80 1.55
CA THR A 30 -12.23 -0.61 1.68
C THR A 30 -10.82 -0.78 2.24
N TRP A 31 -9.91 0.07 1.79
CA TRP A 31 -8.54 0.01 2.28
C TRP A 31 -8.48 0.24 3.79
N TRP A 32 -9.11 1.33 4.24
CA TRP A 32 -9.07 1.66 5.67
C TRP A 32 -9.80 0.62 6.52
N GLN A 33 -10.87 0.06 5.97
CA GLN A 33 -11.56 -1.01 6.66
C GLN A 33 -10.64 -2.21 6.85
N GLY A 34 -9.89 -2.55 5.80
CA GLY A 34 -8.95 -3.67 5.87
C GLY A 34 -7.81 -3.42 6.84
N VAL A 35 -7.34 -2.16 6.91
CA VAL A 35 -6.30 -1.81 7.88
C VAL A 35 -6.83 -2.02 9.29
N LYS A 36 -8.04 -1.57 9.52
CA LYS A 36 -8.67 -1.70 10.82
C LYS A 36 -8.86 -3.16 11.22
N GLU A 37 -9.18 -3.99 10.24
CA GLU A 37 -9.42 -5.42 10.49
C GLU A 37 -8.15 -6.24 10.51
N GLY A 38 -7.02 -5.63 10.22
CA GLY A 38 -5.75 -6.34 10.21
C GLY A 38 -5.42 -7.06 8.93
N ARG A 39 -6.23 -6.87 7.87
CA ARG A 39 -5.96 -7.49 6.58
C ARG A 39 -4.90 -6.76 5.79
N PHE A 40 -4.75 -5.46 6.03
CA PHE A 40 -3.76 -4.64 5.37
C PHE A 40 -2.80 -4.09 6.40
N PRO A 41 -1.56 -3.78 6.00
CA PRO A 41 -0.57 -3.29 6.95
C PRO A 41 -0.95 -1.93 7.53
N LYS A 42 -0.48 -1.70 8.74
CA LYS A 42 -0.74 -0.43 9.41
C LYS A 42 0.15 0.66 8.86
N PRO A 43 -0.38 1.88 8.78
CA PRO A 43 0.43 3.00 8.29
C PRO A 43 1.43 3.47 9.34
N GLN A 44 2.40 4.22 8.85
CA GLN A 44 3.35 4.90 9.70
C GLN A 44 3.21 6.40 9.46
N LYS A 45 3.44 7.16 10.51
CA LYS A 45 3.38 8.61 10.43
C LYS A 45 4.78 9.17 10.38
N LEU A 46 5.11 9.85 9.30
CA LEU A 46 6.39 10.53 9.19
C LEU A 46 6.31 11.96 9.67
N GLY A 47 5.10 12.46 9.81
CA GLY A 47 4.86 13.81 10.29
C GLY A 47 3.40 13.98 10.60
N PRO A 48 2.98 15.15 11.02
CA PRO A 48 1.59 15.35 11.44
C PRO A 48 0.57 15.04 10.35
N ARG A 49 0.96 15.18 9.10
CA ARG A 49 0.02 14.94 8.00
C ARG A 49 0.55 13.95 6.98
N THR A 50 1.63 13.28 7.31
CA THR A 50 2.25 12.37 6.37
C THR A 50 2.05 10.94 6.84
N THR A 51 1.14 10.26 6.19
CA THR A 51 0.83 8.87 6.47
C THR A 51 1.35 8.04 5.31
N VAL A 52 2.19 7.07 5.62
CA VAL A 52 2.83 6.24 4.60
C VAL A 52 2.85 4.80 5.04
N TRP A 53 3.17 3.94 4.10
CA TRP A 53 3.37 2.51 4.36
C TRP A 53 4.72 2.10 3.84
N LYS A 54 5.29 1.07 4.42
CA LYS A 54 6.51 0.51 3.88
C LYS A 54 6.19 -0.16 2.55
N ALA A 55 7.00 0.14 1.54
CA ALA A 55 6.81 -0.46 0.23
C ALA A 55 6.84 -1.98 0.30
N GLU A 56 7.70 -2.53 1.13
CA GLU A 56 7.81 -3.97 1.30
C GLU A 56 6.51 -4.59 1.78
N ASP A 57 5.86 -3.93 2.73
CA ASP A 57 4.60 -4.43 3.28
C ASP A 57 3.51 -4.45 2.21
N ILE A 58 3.49 -3.40 1.40
CA ILE A 58 2.50 -3.32 0.34
C ILE A 58 2.79 -4.34 -0.75
N ARG A 59 4.06 -4.51 -1.10
CA ARG A 59 4.43 -5.49 -2.12
C ARG A 59 3.98 -6.89 -1.73
N ALA A 60 4.02 -7.20 -0.45
CA ALA A 60 3.60 -8.51 0.02
C ALA A 60 2.13 -8.79 -0.29
N LEU A 61 1.34 -7.74 -0.43
CA LEU A 61 -0.09 -7.91 -0.72
C LEU A 61 -0.34 -8.36 -2.15
N PHE A 62 0.50 -7.95 -3.09
CA PHE A 62 0.24 -8.27 -4.49
C PHE A 62 1.32 -9.12 -5.13
N ASP A 63 2.33 -9.45 -4.37
CA ASP A 63 3.46 -10.22 -4.88
C ASP A 63 3.17 -11.71 -4.88
N GLY A 64 2.05 -12.09 -4.39
CA GLY A 64 1.67 -13.48 -4.37
C GLY A 64 2.38 -14.30 -3.32
N SER A 65 3.22 -13.71 -2.58
CA SER A 65 3.96 -14.44 -1.56
C SER A 65 3.03 -14.98 -0.50
N ALA A 66 1.94 -14.38 -0.42
CA ALA A 66 1.00 -14.93 0.50
C ALA A 66 0.49 -16.21 -0.08
N ASN A 67 0.49 -16.40 -0.28
CA ASN A 67 -0.11 -17.31 -0.56
C ASN A 67 -0.58 -17.79 -0.76
N GLY A 68 -0.22 -17.41 -0.76
CA GLY A 68 -0.76 -17.99 -1.12
C GLY A 68 -1.30 -18.02 -0.78
#